data_e394ef24e3f8df028bb459239f342f0d
#
_entry.id   e394ef24e3f8df028bb459239f342f0d
#
_cell.length_a   1.000
_cell.length_b   1.000
_cell.length_c   1.000
_cell.angle_alpha   90.00
_cell.angle_beta   90.00
_cell.angle_gamma   90.00
#
_symmetry.space_group_name_H-M   'P 1'
#
loop_
_entity.id
_entity.type
_entity.pdbx_description
1 polymer ?
#
loop_
_entity_poly.entity_id
_entity_poly.type
_entity_poly.pdbx_seq_one_letter_code
_entity_poly.pdbx_strand_id
1 'polypeptide(L)'
;MTSPKPAVPAPVQALVDAINAADTDAFVGAFTEEGFVSDWGTVKAGRDGVRSWADTDAIGAGARMTVLSATTEGDTTRIRFGWTSSVFTGESDGILVVDGDRLASFTIPPSH
;
A
#
# COMPACT_ATOMS: atom_id res chain seq x y z
N MET A 1 -25.60 -10.38 -6.44
CA MET A 1 -24.31 -10.86 -6.95
C MET A 1 -23.23 -9.84 -6.63
N THR A 2 -22.14 -10.29 -6.06
CA THR A 2 -21.05 -9.38 -5.68
C THR A 2 -20.13 -9.15 -6.87
N SER A 3 -19.76 -7.89 -7.13
CA SER A 3 -18.76 -7.58 -8.15
C SER A 3 -17.42 -8.18 -7.76
N PRO A 4 -16.65 -8.74 -8.70
CA PRO A 4 -15.33 -9.23 -8.38
C PRO A 4 -14.41 -8.08 -7.96
N LYS A 5 -13.51 -8.35 -7.03
CA LYS A 5 -12.50 -7.38 -6.64
C LYS A 5 -11.52 -7.17 -7.80
N PRO A 6 -10.97 -5.96 -7.96
CA PRO A 6 -9.91 -5.75 -8.94
C PRO A 6 -8.76 -6.72 -8.69
N ALA A 7 -8.27 -7.34 -9.77
CA ALA A 7 -7.15 -8.26 -9.68
C ALA A 7 -5.85 -7.48 -9.51
N VAL A 8 -5.06 -7.86 -8.53
CA VAL A 8 -3.76 -7.25 -8.26
C VAL A 8 -2.73 -8.36 -8.06
N PRO A 9 -1.43 -8.06 -8.31
CA PRO A 9 -0.37 -9.03 -8.00
C PRO A 9 -0.38 -9.43 -6.52
N ALA A 10 0.13 -10.62 -6.23
CA ALA A 10 0.14 -11.15 -4.86
C ALA A 10 0.78 -10.21 -3.84
N PRO A 11 1.94 -9.55 -4.11
CA PRO A 11 2.51 -8.61 -3.14
C PRO A 11 1.61 -7.41 -2.85
N VAL A 12 0.86 -6.93 -3.85
CA VAL A 12 -0.09 -5.83 -3.66
C VAL A 12 -1.24 -6.28 -2.77
N GLN A 13 -1.78 -7.47 -3.02
CA GLN A 13 -2.84 -8.03 -2.19
C GLN A 13 -2.37 -8.25 -0.75
N ALA A 14 -1.12 -8.72 -0.58
CA ALA A 14 -0.54 -8.91 0.74
C ALA A 14 -0.47 -7.59 1.53
N LEU A 15 -0.11 -6.49 0.86
CA LEU A 15 -0.09 -5.18 1.49
C LEU A 15 -1.49 -4.76 1.97
N VAL A 16 -2.48 -4.90 1.11
CA VAL A 16 -3.87 -4.54 1.44
C VAL A 16 -4.38 -5.38 2.60
N ASP A 17 -4.15 -6.69 2.55
CA ASP A 17 -4.59 -7.60 3.60
C ASP A 17 -3.92 -7.28 4.94
N ALA A 18 -2.63 -6.96 4.92
CA ALA A 18 -1.89 -6.60 6.14
C ALA A 18 -2.44 -5.32 6.78
N ILE A 19 -2.75 -4.32 5.98
CA ILE A 19 -3.35 -3.08 6.49
C ILE A 19 -4.71 -3.39 7.13
N ASN A 20 -5.55 -4.15 6.44
CA ASN A 20 -6.91 -4.43 6.91
C ASN A 20 -6.95 -5.37 8.10
N ALA A 21 -5.91 -6.21 8.26
CA ALA A 21 -5.77 -7.08 9.43
C ALA A 21 -5.00 -6.42 10.57
N ALA A 22 -4.53 -5.19 10.38
CA ALA A 22 -3.68 -4.48 11.33
C ALA A 22 -2.43 -5.28 11.70
N ASP A 23 -1.81 -5.92 10.70
CA ASP A 23 -0.65 -6.79 10.86
C ASP A 23 0.60 -6.07 10.34
N THR A 24 1.27 -5.36 11.24
CA THR A 24 2.46 -4.57 10.88
C THR A 24 3.59 -5.44 10.35
N ASP A 25 3.81 -6.62 10.95
CA ASP A 25 4.89 -7.50 10.49
C ASP A 25 4.63 -8.01 9.08
N ALA A 26 3.40 -8.38 8.77
CA ALA A 26 3.03 -8.79 7.42
C ALA A 26 3.18 -7.63 6.43
N PHE A 27 2.82 -6.41 6.84
CA PHE A 27 2.98 -5.22 6.02
C PHE A 27 4.46 -4.99 5.66
N VAL A 28 5.34 -5.01 6.66
CA VAL A 28 6.78 -4.85 6.44
C VAL A 28 7.32 -5.99 5.58
N GLY A 29 6.88 -7.22 5.85
CA GLY A 29 7.30 -8.39 5.09
C GLY A 29 6.85 -8.41 3.64
N ALA A 30 5.85 -7.60 3.27
CA ALA A 30 5.42 -7.47 1.89
C ALA A 30 6.42 -6.67 1.04
N PHE A 31 7.36 -5.96 1.66
CA PHE A 31 8.36 -5.15 0.98
C PHE A 31 9.71 -5.86 0.93
N THR A 32 10.53 -5.49 -0.07
CA THR A 32 11.95 -5.90 -0.08
C THR A 32 12.69 -5.17 1.05
N GLU A 33 13.92 -5.62 1.37
CA GLU A 33 14.71 -4.98 2.42
C GLU A 33 14.97 -3.50 2.16
N GLU A 34 15.10 -3.12 0.90
CA GLU A 34 15.34 -1.74 0.47
C GLU A 34 14.06 -1.04 0.00
N GLY A 35 12.91 -1.70 0.19
CA GLY A 35 11.63 -1.14 -0.21
C GLY A 35 11.30 0.16 0.52
N PHE A 36 10.42 0.95 -0.06
CA PHE A 36 10.04 2.22 0.54
C PHE A 36 8.59 2.56 0.28
N VAL A 37 8.06 3.44 1.15
CA VAL A 37 6.77 4.11 0.93
C VAL A 37 7.06 5.58 0.67
N SER A 38 6.50 6.12 -0.39
CA SER A 38 6.54 7.55 -0.68
C SER A 38 5.12 8.10 -0.58
N ASP A 39 4.88 8.95 0.40
CA ASP A 39 3.55 9.48 0.69
C ASP A 39 3.61 11.00 0.58
N TRP A 40 3.01 11.53 -0.49
CA TRP A 40 2.97 12.97 -0.77
C TRP A 40 4.38 13.59 -0.76
N GLY A 41 5.37 12.86 -1.30
CA GLY A 41 6.74 13.32 -1.38
C GLY A 41 7.61 12.98 -0.18
N THR A 42 7.02 12.47 0.91
CA THR A 42 7.78 12.00 2.07
C THR A 42 8.15 10.55 1.86
N VAL A 43 9.45 10.25 1.83
CA VAL A 43 9.95 8.90 1.59
C VAL A 43 10.34 8.25 2.92
N LYS A 44 9.78 7.07 3.17
CA LYS A 44 10.12 6.22 4.32
C LYS A 44 10.75 4.95 3.76
N ALA A 45 12.06 4.85 3.84
CA ALA A 45 12.83 3.81 3.17
C ALA A 45 13.32 2.73 4.14
N GLY A 46 13.46 1.52 3.59
CA GLY A 46 13.93 0.37 4.33
C GLY A 46 12.87 -0.16 5.29
N ARG A 47 13.17 -1.28 5.95
CA ARG A 47 12.20 -1.92 6.85
C ARG A 47 11.78 -1.00 7.99
N ASP A 48 12.72 -0.25 8.56
CA ASP A 48 12.41 0.68 9.63
C ASP A 48 11.53 1.82 9.16
N GLY A 49 11.80 2.36 7.97
CA GLY A 49 10.99 3.43 7.40
C GLY A 49 9.58 2.96 7.05
N VAL A 50 9.47 1.78 6.44
CA VAL A 50 8.18 1.18 6.10
C VAL A 50 7.37 0.91 7.37
N ARG A 51 8.00 0.38 8.40
CA ARG A 51 7.34 0.13 9.69
C ARG A 51 6.88 1.44 10.34
N SER A 52 7.72 2.47 10.30
CA SER A 52 7.38 3.78 10.85
C SER A 52 6.13 4.35 10.17
N TRP A 53 6.06 4.27 8.84
CA TRP A 53 4.88 4.74 8.11
C TRP A 53 3.63 3.94 8.50
N ALA A 54 3.77 2.61 8.60
CA ALA A 54 2.65 1.76 9.01
C ALA A 54 2.14 2.15 10.41
N ASP A 55 3.06 2.40 11.35
CA ASP A 55 2.69 2.70 12.73
C ASP A 55 2.04 4.08 12.90
N THR A 56 2.39 5.04 12.05
CA THR A 56 1.87 6.41 12.19
C THR A 56 0.70 6.71 11.26
N ASP A 57 0.76 6.26 10.01
CA ASP A 57 -0.16 6.71 8.96
C ASP A 57 -1.12 5.62 8.47
N ALA A 58 -0.84 4.37 8.76
CA ALA A 58 -1.65 3.25 8.28
C ALA A 58 -2.21 2.45 9.45
N ILE A 59 -1.55 1.36 9.81
CA ILE A 59 -2.05 0.42 10.83
C ILE A 59 -2.22 1.11 12.18
N GLY A 60 -1.25 1.92 12.57
CA GLY A 60 -1.32 2.68 13.84
C GLY A 60 -2.45 3.72 13.85
N ALA A 61 -2.92 4.14 12.70
CA ALA A 61 -4.05 5.06 12.53
C ALA A 61 -5.38 4.33 12.31
N GLY A 62 -5.40 3.01 12.42
CA GLY A 62 -6.62 2.21 12.24
C GLY A 62 -7.11 2.15 10.80
N ALA A 63 -6.20 2.18 9.83
CA ALA A 63 -6.56 2.28 8.43
C ALA A 63 -7.33 1.07 7.90
N ARG A 64 -8.26 1.35 7.00
CA ARG A 64 -8.92 0.37 6.15
C ARG A 64 -8.68 0.78 4.71
N MET A 65 -8.34 -0.18 3.88
CA MET A 65 -8.01 0.06 2.48
C MET A 65 -8.84 -0.82 1.57
N THR A 66 -9.41 -0.20 0.54
CA THR A 66 -10.20 -0.91 -0.48
C THR A 66 -9.67 -0.52 -1.85
N VAL A 67 -9.24 -1.49 -2.63
CA VAL A 67 -8.82 -1.24 -4.02
C VAL A 67 -10.07 -1.09 -4.87
N LEU A 68 -10.19 0.04 -5.53
CA LEU A 68 -11.35 0.36 -6.38
C LEU A 68 -11.10 0.01 -7.83
N SER A 69 -9.87 0.18 -8.30
CA SER A 69 -9.46 -0.21 -9.64
C SER A 69 -7.97 -0.50 -9.66
N ALA A 70 -7.51 -1.29 -10.61
CA ALA A 70 -6.11 -1.65 -10.73
C ALA A 70 -5.73 -1.92 -12.18
N THR A 71 -4.55 -1.47 -12.57
CA THR A 71 -3.96 -1.75 -13.89
C THR A 71 -2.50 -2.11 -13.68
N THR A 72 -2.06 -3.24 -14.23
CA THR A 72 -0.68 -3.70 -14.11
C THR A 72 -0.02 -3.72 -15.49
N GLU A 73 1.16 -3.11 -15.55
CA GLU A 73 2.02 -3.15 -16.74
C GLU A 73 3.44 -3.51 -16.27
N GLY A 74 3.93 -4.69 -16.68
CA GLY A 74 5.22 -5.17 -16.22
C GLY A 74 5.23 -5.32 -14.70
N ASP A 75 6.19 -4.66 -14.06
CA ASP A 75 6.35 -4.70 -12.61
C ASP A 75 5.56 -3.62 -11.88
N THR A 76 4.86 -2.75 -12.60
CA THR A 76 4.18 -1.60 -12.03
C THR A 76 2.68 -1.81 -12.00
N THR A 77 2.08 -1.67 -10.82
CA THR A 77 0.63 -1.71 -10.65
C THR A 77 0.16 -0.33 -10.19
N ARG A 78 -0.79 0.24 -10.92
CA ARG A 78 -1.44 1.49 -10.55
C ARG A 78 -2.82 1.16 -10.00
N ILE A 79 -3.15 1.72 -8.85
CA ILE A 79 -4.45 1.48 -8.23
C ILE A 79 -5.12 2.81 -7.90
N ARG A 80 -6.45 2.77 -7.88
CA ARG A 80 -7.26 3.76 -7.17
C ARG A 80 -7.78 3.06 -5.94
N PHE A 81 -7.66 3.68 -4.77
CA PHE A 81 -8.08 3.03 -3.52
C PHE A 81 -8.82 3.98 -2.60
N GLY A 82 -9.75 3.40 -1.85
CA GLY A 82 -10.40 4.08 -0.75
C GLY A 82 -9.60 3.84 0.53
N TRP A 83 -9.55 4.84 1.38
CA TRP A 83 -8.79 4.83 2.62
C TRP A 83 -9.58 5.49 3.73
N THR A 84 -9.63 4.83 4.88
CA THR A 84 -10.27 5.39 6.08
C THR A 84 -9.33 5.17 7.25
N SER A 85 -8.93 6.26 7.89
CA SER A 85 -8.07 6.19 9.07
C SER A 85 -8.32 7.41 9.95
N SER A 86 -7.67 7.45 11.11
CA SER A 86 -7.80 8.61 12.01
C SER A 86 -7.10 9.85 11.46
N VAL A 87 -6.21 9.71 10.47
CA VAL A 87 -5.45 10.84 9.90
C VAL A 87 -5.96 11.27 8.53
N PHE A 88 -6.67 10.39 7.82
CA PHE A 88 -7.18 10.72 6.49
C PHE A 88 -8.31 9.77 6.10
N THR A 89 -9.33 10.32 5.47
CA THR A 89 -10.41 9.51 4.88
C THR A 89 -10.72 10.06 3.49
N GLY A 90 -10.71 9.19 2.49
CA GLY A 90 -11.00 9.57 1.12
C GLY A 90 -10.44 8.55 0.14
N GLU A 91 -10.31 8.98 -1.11
CA GLU A 91 -9.74 8.17 -2.18
C GLU A 91 -8.41 8.73 -2.62
N SER A 92 -7.53 7.86 -3.09
CA SER A 92 -6.22 8.25 -3.56
C SER A 92 -5.74 7.31 -4.65
N ASP A 93 -4.71 7.73 -5.36
CA ASP A 93 -4.02 6.88 -6.32
C ASP A 93 -2.79 6.27 -5.66
N GLY A 94 -2.43 5.06 -6.07
CA GLY A 94 -1.23 4.40 -5.61
C GLY A 94 -0.48 3.78 -6.77
N ILE A 95 0.84 3.78 -6.67
CA ILE A 95 1.73 3.15 -7.64
C ILE A 95 2.60 2.18 -6.87
N LEU A 96 2.51 0.89 -7.24
CA LEU A 96 3.26 -0.16 -6.56
C LEU A 96 4.19 -0.83 -7.57
N VAL A 97 5.45 -0.94 -7.19
CA VAL A 97 6.44 -1.64 -8.01
C VAL A 97 6.75 -2.97 -7.33
N VAL A 98 6.61 -4.06 -8.11
CA VAL A 98 6.82 -5.42 -7.62
C VAL A 98 8.24 -5.85 -8.00
N ASP A 99 8.93 -6.50 -7.07
CA ASP A 99 10.24 -7.08 -7.26
C ASP A 99 10.19 -8.53 -6.77
N GLY A 100 10.05 -9.47 -7.72
CA GLY A 100 9.85 -10.86 -7.39
C GLY A 100 8.50 -11.08 -6.71
N ASP A 101 8.52 -11.57 -5.47
CA ASP A 101 7.32 -11.81 -4.69
C ASP A 101 7.08 -10.74 -3.62
N ARG A 102 7.77 -9.60 -3.72
CA ARG A 102 7.67 -8.50 -2.77
C ARG A 102 7.54 -7.17 -3.48
N LEU A 103 7.29 -6.12 -2.71
CA LEU A 103 7.17 -4.76 -3.23
C LEU A 103 8.48 -4.01 -3.10
N ALA A 104 8.94 -3.42 -4.19
CA ALA A 104 10.06 -2.50 -4.16
C ALA A 104 9.61 -1.12 -3.67
N SER A 105 8.36 -0.74 -3.92
CA SER A 105 7.85 0.55 -3.47
C SER A 105 6.32 0.62 -3.49
N PHE A 106 5.81 1.52 -2.66
CA PHE A 106 4.42 1.95 -2.68
C PHE A 106 4.43 3.48 -2.65
N THR A 107 3.99 4.09 -3.74
CA THR A 107 3.98 5.54 -3.87
C THR A 107 2.55 6.06 -3.90
N ILE A 108 2.27 7.04 -3.05
CA ILE A 108 1.02 7.78 -3.03
C ILE A 108 1.36 9.18 -3.53
N PRO A 109 1.11 9.48 -4.82
CA PRO A 109 1.46 10.80 -5.34
C PRO A 109 0.57 11.88 -4.73
N PRO A 110 1.05 13.12 -4.64
CA PRO A 110 0.21 14.22 -4.19
C PRO A 110 -1.02 14.34 -5.09
N SER A 111 -2.18 14.49 -4.48
CA SER A 111 -3.40 14.75 -5.25
C SER A 111 -3.67 16.25 -5.25
N HIS A 112 -4.36 16.66 -6.30
CA HIS A 112 -4.66 18.08 -6.49
C HIS A 112 -6.12 18.34 -6.47
#